data_046f0a6bcd069f35ccf67dab44f05b25
#
_entry.id   046f0a6bcd069f35ccf67dab44f05b25
#
_cell.length_a   1.000
_cell.length_b   1.000
_cell.length_c   1.000
_cell.angle_alpha   90.00
_cell.angle_beta   90.00
_cell.angle_gamma   90.00
#
_symmetry.space_group_name_H-M   'P 1'
#
loop_
_entity.id
_entity.type
_entity.pdbx_description
1 polymer ?
#
loop_
_entity_poly.entity_id
_entity_poly.type
_entity_poly.pdbx_seq_one_letter_code
_entity_poly.pdbx_strand_id
1 'polypeptide(L)'
;MNVFIFIGGNKNFTATRLGVKLGEELQQKGFKVSLACVKGKLKAGTGLPVYEYAASAKPKTLACMLKKEHADFVISFMNLSGCAAAQEAGLPFAYAENESFKEDKPSKDKKSLLKKAKQVFVIKTSDKPLNKKTYSGLKVCEVTNPAVWVEHYNYNKPACFKKENNIVAVGKLVKESGFDNLLKTWARLAPAHTTWHLTIVGDGTGKTALQKFITKNHLQASTEIVPAQTDVYSLLRNADIFAYPALNPAEADILLDAMASKLPCVACESAPVTALVSNGINGLIVNVGEEEPFTVALDELMVNWGKRVGLAVEASKLKDKYPFEDFVCAFAQLLY
;
A
#
# COMPACT_ATOMS: atom_id res chain seq x y z
N MET A 1 -22.73 -13.34 10.93
CA MET A 1 -21.86 -14.01 9.94
C MET A 1 -20.42 -13.83 10.37
N ASN A 2 -19.64 -14.90 10.33
CA ASN A 2 -18.22 -14.91 10.69
C ASN A 2 -17.36 -14.96 9.40
N VAL A 3 -16.66 -13.87 9.09
CA VAL A 3 -15.90 -13.68 7.86
C VAL A 3 -14.41 -13.83 8.13
N PHE A 4 -13.74 -14.68 7.37
CA PHE A 4 -12.29 -14.80 7.40
C PHE A 4 -11.66 -14.11 6.21
N ILE A 5 -10.73 -13.19 6.45
CA ILE A 5 -9.99 -12.49 5.41
C ILE A 5 -8.57 -13.04 5.36
N PHE A 6 -8.26 -13.78 4.29
CA PHE A 6 -6.91 -14.25 4.00
C PHE A 6 -6.12 -13.17 3.27
N ILE A 7 -5.00 -12.79 3.85
CA ILE A 7 -4.11 -11.76 3.31
C ILE A 7 -2.92 -12.43 2.64
N GLY A 8 -2.61 -12.01 1.42
CA GLY A 8 -1.48 -12.50 0.63
C GLY A 8 -0.15 -12.29 1.32
N GLY A 9 0.83 -13.13 0.96
CA GLY A 9 2.16 -13.13 1.58
C GLY A 9 2.97 -11.86 1.30
N ASN A 10 4.11 -11.80 1.93
CA ASN A 10 5.15 -10.75 2.13
C ASN A 10 5.40 -9.69 1.07
N LYS A 11 4.89 -9.83 -0.12
CA LYS A 11 5.31 -8.97 -1.23
C LYS A 11 4.20 -8.02 -1.68
N ASN A 12 3.05 -8.07 -1.02
CA ASN A 12 1.89 -7.32 -1.48
C ASN A 12 1.37 -6.38 -0.39
N PHE A 13 1.90 -5.16 -0.39
CA PHE A 13 1.46 -4.09 0.50
C PHE A 13 -0.05 -3.85 0.36
N THR A 14 -0.57 -3.83 -0.87
CA THR A 14 -1.98 -3.61 -1.17
C THR A 14 -2.89 -4.64 -0.54
N ALA A 15 -2.54 -5.94 -0.61
CA ALA A 15 -3.34 -7.00 0.01
C ALA A 15 -3.46 -6.83 1.52
N THR A 16 -2.36 -6.46 2.19
CA THR A 16 -2.34 -6.22 3.63
C THR A 16 -3.16 -4.99 3.99
N ARG A 17 -2.88 -3.88 3.32
CA ARG A 17 -3.53 -2.60 3.50
C ARG A 17 -5.05 -2.70 3.36
N LEU A 18 -5.52 -3.21 2.22
CA LEU A 18 -6.95 -3.30 1.91
C LEU A 18 -7.66 -4.38 2.72
N GLY A 19 -7.01 -5.53 2.94
CA GLY A 19 -7.60 -6.62 3.70
C GLY A 19 -7.80 -6.28 5.17
N VAL A 20 -6.85 -5.60 5.81
CA VAL A 20 -6.97 -5.14 7.19
C VAL A 20 -8.09 -4.10 7.30
N LYS A 21 -8.02 -3.05 6.46
CA LYS A 21 -8.98 -1.95 6.52
C LYS A 21 -10.42 -2.42 6.18
N LEU A 22 -10.57 -3.30 5.19
CA LEU A 22 -11.87 -3.90 4.90
C LEU A 22 -12.40 -4.68 6.13
N GLY A 23 -11.53 -5.42 6.80
CA GLY A 23 -11.91 -6.17 8.00
C GLY A 23 -12.43 -5.27 9.12
N GLU A 24 -11.75 -4.15 9.37
CA GLU A 24 -12.17 -3.15 10.36
C GLU A 24 -13.54 -2.55 10.02
N GLU A 25 -13.76 -2.17 8.77
CA GLU A 25 -15.03 -1.60 8.31
C GLU A 25 -16.18 -2.62 8.34
N LEU A 26 -15.92 -3.88 7.95
CA LEU A 26 -16.92 -4.94 8.07
C LEU A 26 -17.28 -5.23 9.53
N GLN A 27 -16.31 -5.15 10.45
CA GLN A 27 -16.57 -5.28 11.89
C GLN A 27 -17.49 -4.16 12.40
N GLN A 28 -17.26 -2.91 11.97
CA GLN A 28 -18.14 -1.78 12.29
C GLN A 28 -19.56 -1.97 11.75
N LYS A 29 -19.72 -2.65 10.61
CA LYS A 29 -21.02 -3.03 10.03
C LYS A 29 -21.67 -4.25 10.72
N GLY A 30 -21.09 -4.76 11.80
CA GLY A 30 -21.66 -5.83 12.63
C GLY A 30 -21.27 -7.25 12.23
N PHE A 31 -20.34 -7.44 11.30
CA PHE A 31 -19.80 -8.77 11.01
C PHE A 31 -18.74 -9.17 12.04
N LYS A 32 -18.67 -10.45 12.38
CA LYS A 32 -17.53 -11.00 13.11
C LYS A 32 -16.41 -11.25 12.10
N VAL A 33 -15.28 -10.58 12.24
CA VAL A 33 -14.19 -10.66 11.26
C VAL A 33 -12.91 -11.15 11.90
N SER A 34 -12.22 -12.04 11.21
CA SER A 34 -10.89 -12.53 11.58
C SER A 34 -9.94 -12.47 10.39
N LEU A 35 -8.69 -12.14 10.63
CA LEU A 35 -7.64 -12.13 9.62
C LEU A 35 -6.85 -13.43 9.65
N ALA A 36 -6.44 -13.93 8.49
CA ALA A 36 -5.55 -15.08 8.36
C ALA A 36 -4.36 -14.72 7.49
N CYS A 37 -3.14 -14.91 7.99
CA CYS A 37 -1.92 -14.57 7.27
C CYS A 37 -0.79 -15.59 7.54
N VAL A 38 0.22 -15.58 6.68
CA VAL A 38 1.44 -16.37 6.92
C VAL A 38 2.16 -15.82 8.14
N LYS A 39 2.65 -16.70 9.01
CA LYS A 39 3.33 -16.37 10.26
C LYS A 39 4.38 -15.27 10.11
N GLY A 40 4.33 -14.28 10.98
CA GLY A 40 5.23 -13.13 11.01
C GLY A 40 5.00 -12.08 9.90
N LYS A 41 3.85 -12.12 9.22
CA LYS A 41 3.54 -11.23 8.10
C LYS A 41 2.63 -10.06 8.46
N LEU A 42 1.84 -10.22 9.48
CA LEU A 42 1.01 -9.16 10.03
C LEU A 42 1.46 -8.94 11.49
N LYS A 43 1.96 -7.77 11.82
CA LYS A 43 2.26 -7.41 13.20
C LYS A 43 1.05 -6.76 13.86
N ALA A 44 0.97 -6.92 15.18
CA ALA A 44 -0.07 -6.37 16.05
C ALA A 44 -0.31 -4.88 15.79
N GLY A 45 -1.56 -4.48 15.73
CA GLY A 45 -2.03 -3.11 15.48
C GLY A 45 -3.43 -3.08 14.89
N THR A 46 -3.97 -4.25 14.51
CA THR A 46 -5.37 -4.37 14.10
C THR A 46 -6.21 -4.73 15.31
N GLY A 47 -7.36 -4.10 15.48
CA GLY A 47 -8.34 -4.50 16.49
C GLY A 47 -9.03 -5.85 16.19
N LEU A 48 -8.57 -6.58 15.17
CA LEU A 48 -9.13 -7.83 14.68
C LEU A 48 -8.33 -9.04 15.17
N PRO A 49 -8.99 -10.19 15.45
CA PRO A 49 -8.31 -11.46 15.70
C PRO A 49 -7.46 -11.87 14.49
N VAL A 50 -6.21 -12.26 14.73
CA VAL A 50 -5.27 -12.68 13.68
C VAL A 50 -4.87 -14.14 13.86
N TYR A 51 -5.08 -14.95 12.82
CA TYR A 51 -4.68 -16.35 12.75
C TYR A 51 -3.45 -16.48 11.85
N GLU A 52 -2.34 -16.86 12.44
CA GLU A 52 -1.08 -17.09 11.71
C GLU A 52 -0.94 -18.56 11.31
N TYR A 53 -0.50 -18.80 10.07
CA TYR A 53 -0.24 -20.14 9.56
C TYR A 53 1.13 -20.23 8.85
N ALA A 54 1.67 -21.45 8.79
CA ALA A 54 2.92 -21.70 8.09
C ALA A 54 2.75 -21.51 6.56
N ALA A 55 3.75 -20.95 5.88
CA ALA A 55 3.72 -20.77 4.43
C ALA A 55 3.53 -22.11 3.66
N SER A 56 3.94 -23.24 4.27
CA SER A 56 3.77 -24.59 3.76
C SER A 56 2.45 -25.25 4.17
N ALA A 57 1.54 -24.54 4.86
CA ALA A 57 0.28 -25.09 5.33
C ALA A 57 -0.58 -25.61 4.18
N LYS A 58 -1.01 -26.87 4.29
CA LYS A 58 -1.88 -27.50 3.28
C LYS A 58 -3.32 -26.96 3.38
N PRO A 59 -4.05 -26.88 2.25
CA PRO A 59 -5.45 -26.43 2.26
C PRO A 59 -6.35 -27.15 3.29
N LYS A 60 -6.18 -28.45 3.48
CA LYS A 60 -6.91 -29.24 4.48
C LYS A 60 -6.68 -28.76 5.92
N THR A 61 -5.45 -28.39 6.27
CA THR A 61 -5.13 -27.86 7.60
C THR A 61 -5.82 -26.52 7.85
N LEU A 62 -5.79 -25.64 6.85
CA LEU A 62 -6.48 -24.35 6.92
C LEU A 62 -8.02 -24.51 6.93
N ALA A 63 -8.55 -25.49 6.21
CA ALA A 63 -9.97 -25.84 6.24
C ALA A 63 -10.43 -26.31 7.63
N CYS A 64 -9.60 -27.11 8.33
CA CYS A 64 -9.87 -27.50 9.72
C CYS A 64 -9.91 -26.29 10.65
N MET A 65 -9.01 -25.32 10.47
CA MET A 65 -9.03 -24.06 11.22
C MET A 65 -10.34 -23.30 10.97
N LEU A 66 -10.73 -23.11 9.71
CA LEU A 66 -11.96 -22.40 9.35
C LEU A 66 -13.20 -23.07 9.98
N LYS A 67 -13.28 -24.40 9.96
CA LYS A 67 -14.39 -25.16 10.59
C LYS A 67 -14.40 -25.00 12.09
N LYS A 68 -13.24 -25.10 12.76
CA LYS A 68 -13.09 -24.91 14.20
C LYS A 68 -13.55 -23.53 14.66
N GLU A 69 -13.24 -22.52 13.87
CA GLU A 69 -13.60 -21.13 14.17
C GLU A 69 -14.99 -20.75 13.64
N HIS A 70 -15.77 -21.72 13.15
CA HIS A 70 -17.12 -21.50 12.63
C HIS A 70 -17.19 -20.39 11.57
N ALA A 71 -16.27 -20.43 10.59
CA ALA A 71 -16.28 -19.49 9.48
C ALA A 71 -17.51 -19.72 8.58
N ASP A 72 -18.15 -18.64 8.17
CA ASP A 72 -19.30 -18.66 7.24
C ASP A 72 -18.89 -18.26 5.82
N PHE A 73 -17.90 -17.38 5.70
CA PHE A 73 -17.45 -16.84 4.42
C PHE A 73 -15.93 -16.54 4.44
N VAL A 74 -15.28 -16.70 3.28
CA VAL A 74 -13.85 -16.39 3.12
C VAL A 74 -13.67 -15.33 2.05
N ILE A 75 -12.95 -14.25 2.37
CA ILE A 75 -12.43 -13.27 1.41
C ILE A 75 -10.93 -13.46 1.33
N SER A 76 -10.38 -13.58 0.13
CA SER A 76 -8.97 -13.89 -0.06
C SER A 76 -8.28 -12.83 -0.93
N PHE A 77 -7.45 -11.99 -0.31
CA PHE A 77 -6.67 -10.96 -0.99
C PHE A 77 -5.35 -11.55 -1.51
N MET A 78 -5.25 -11.73 -2.84
CA MET A 78 -4.05 -12.21 -3.52
C MET A 78 -3.45 -13.49 -2.90
N ASN A 79 -4.31 -14.33 -2.31
CA ASN A 79 -3.94 -15.51 -1.53
C ASN A 79 -4.76 -16.74 -1.97
N LEU A 80 -4.22 -17.52 -2.90
CA LEU A 80 -4.90 -18.72 -3.38
C LEU A 80 -5.06 -19.80 -2.31
N SER A 81 -4.23 -19.82 -1.26
CA SER A 81 -4.35 -20.78 -0.16
C SER A 81 -5.64 -20.58 0.61
N GLY A 82 -6.11 -19.33 0.79
CA GLY A 82 -7.40 -19.04 1.39
C GLY A 82 -8.57 -19.57 0.57
N CYS A 83 -8.53 -19.39 -0.76
CA CYS A 83 -9.54 -19.95 -1.66
C CYS A 83 -9.57 -21.49 -1.62
N ALA A 84 -8.41 -22.13 -1.65
CA ALA A 84 -8.29 -23.58 -1.59
C ALA A 84 -8.79 -24.13 -0.22
N ALA A 85 -8.48 -23.44 0.87
CA ALA A 85 -8.98 -23.79 2.19
C ALA A 85 -10.51 -23.67 2.30
N ALA A 86 -11.08 -22.59 1.75
CA ALA A 86 -12.53 -22.41 1.72
C ALA A 86 -13.23 -23.51 0.92
N GLN A 87 -12.68 -23.87 -0.25
CA GLN A 87 -13.20 -24.97 -1.06
C GLN A 87 -13.15 -26.30 -0.30
N GLU A 88 -12.05 -26.65 0.36
CA GLU A 88 -11.91 -27.86 1.17
C GLU A 88 -12.85 -27.84 2.40
N ALA A 89 -13.16 -26.69 2.92
CA ALA A 89 -14.11 -26.52 4.04
C ALA A 89 -15.58 -26.58 3.58
N GLY A 90 -15.85 -26.45 2.28
CA GLY A 90 -17.21 -26.32 1.74
C GLY A 90 -17.82 -24.92 1.94
N LEU A 91 -17.00 -23.91 2.12
CA LEU A 91 -17.42 -22.53 2.40
C LEU A 91 -17.48 -21.70 1.10
N PRO A 92 -18.42 -20.74 1.02
CA PRO A 92 -18.40 -19.74 -0.03
C PRO A 92 -17.19 -18.82 0.14
N PHE A 93 -16.63 -18.34 -0.99
CA PHE A 93 -15.49 -17.45 -0.96
C PHE A 93 -15.50 -16.45 -2.11
N ALA A 94 -14.84 -15.31 -1.87
CA ALA A 94 -14.46 -14.32 -2.87
C ALA A 94 -12.94 -14.21 -2.96
N TYR A 95 -12.45 -13.81 -4.13
CA TYR A 95 -11.03 -13.56 -4.36
C TYR A 95 -10.83 -12.15 -4.88
N ALA A 96 -9.84 -11.46 -4.35
CA ALA A 96 -9.46 -10.13 -4.78
C ALA A 96 -8.00 -10.11 -5.25
N GLU A 97 -7.74 -9.47 -6.39
CA GLU A 97 -6.40 -9.25 -6.91
C GLU A 97 -6.29 -7.86 -7.54
N ASN A 98 -5.07 -7.33 -7.58
CA ASN A 98 -4.80 -6.13 -8.34
C ASN A 98 -4.88 -6.39 -9.83
N GLU A 99 -5.28 -5.37 -10.59
CA GLU A 99 -5.14 -5.37 -12.02
C GLU A 99 -3.68 -5.64 -12.39
N SER A 100 -3.43 -6.78 -13.00
CA SER A 100 -2.10 -7.11 -13.49
C SER A 100 -1.85 -6.36 -14.79
N PHE A 101 -0.91 -5.41 -14.81
CA PHE A 101 -0.43 -4.78 -16.04
C PHE A 101 0.35 -5.76 -16.94
N LYS A 102 0.73 -6.92 -16.41
CA LYS A 102 1.30 -8.02 -17.19
C LYS A 102 0.15 -8.92 -17.65
N GLU A 103 0.06 -9.12 -18.95
CA GLU A 103 -0.92 -10.00 -19.62
C GLU A 103 -0.71 -11.49 -19.32
N ASP A 104 -0.18 -11.86 -18.15
CA ASP A 104 0.04 -13.24 -17.78
C ASP A 104 -1.32 -13.93 -17.56
N LYS A 105 -1.67 -14.80 -18.49
CA LYS A 105 -2.86 -15.64 -18.35
C LYS A 105 -2.76 -16.44 -17.04
N PRO A 106 -3.81 -16.43 -16.20
CA PRO A 106 -3.79 -17.22 -14.98
C PRO A 106 -3.58 -18.70 -15.32
N SER A 107 -2.79 -19.41 -14.50
CA SER A 107 -2.60 -20.86 -14.67
C SER A 107 -3.94 -21.59 -14.69
N LYS A 108 -3.97 -22.76 -15.35
CA LYS A 108 -5.20 -23.57 -15.43
C LYS A 108 -5.77 -23.88 -14.05
N ASP A 109 -4.90 -24.16 -13.09
CA ASP A 109 -5.30 -24.48 -11.70
C ASP A 109 -5.89 -23.26 -10.99
N LYS A 110 -5.25 -22.08 -11.12
CA LYS A 110 -5.80 -20.81 -10.59
C LYS A 110 -7.19 -20.56 -11.18
N LYS A 111 -7.33 -20.67 -12.50
CA LYS A 111 -8.62 -20.42 -13.18
C LYS A 111 -9.69 -21.43 -12.77
N SER A 112 -9.34 -22.70 -12.60
CA SER A 112 -10.25 -23.74 -12.11
C SER A 112 -10.76 -23.45 -10.69
N LEU A 113 -9.87 -23.03 -9.82
CA LEU A 113 -10.23 -22.63 -8.45
C LEU A 113 -11.15 -21.41 -8.44
N LEU A 114 -10.80 -20.35 -9.17
CA LEU A 114 -11.54 -19.09 -9.19
C LEU A 114 -12.92 -19.20 -9.85
N LYS A 115 -13.17 -20.17 -10.72
CA LYS A 115 -14.53 -20.46 -11.23
C LYS A 115 -15.53 -20.84 -10.14
N LYS A 116 -15.06 -21.31 -8.99
CA LYS A 116 -15.89 -21.69 -7.83
C LYS A 116 -16.12 -20.52 -6.87
N ALA A 117 -15.43 -19.41 -7.05
CA ALA A 117 -15.64 -18.22 -6.26
C ALA A 117 -17.04 -17.63 -6.49
N LYS A 118 -17.65 -17.09 -5.45
CA LYS A 118 -18.88 -16.28 -5.56
C LYS A 118 -18.62 -15.06 -6.42
N GLN A 119 -17.47 -14.42 -6.23
CA GLN A 119 -17.02 -13.24 -6.94
C GLN A 119 -15.50 -13.18 -7.02
N VAL A 120 -14.97 -12.69 -8.14
CA VAL A 120 -13.56 -12.29 -8.30
C VAL A 120 -13.53 -10.78 -8.42
N PHE A 121 -12.93 -10.11 -7.45
CA PHE A 121 -12.71 -8.67 -7.49
C PHE A 121 -11.39 -8.36 -8.17
N VAL A 122 -11.41 -7.45 -9.13
CA VAL A 122 -10.20 -6.92 -9.74
C VAL A 122 -10.07 -5.46 -9.34
N ILE A 123 -9.04 -5.19 -8.54
CA ILE A 123 -8.76 -3.86 -7.97
C ILE A 123 -7.99 -3.06 -9.01
N LYS A 124 -8.60 -1.99 -9.50
CA LYS A 124 -8.09 -1.16 -10.58
C LYS A 124 -7.51 0.14 -10.05
N THR A 125 -6.33 0.47 -10.54
CA THR A 125 -5.69 1.78 -10.33
C THR A 125 -5.77 2.68 -11.56
N SER A 126 -6.32 2.18 -12.67
CA SER A 126 -6.47 2.90 -13.94
C SER A 126 -7.87 2.77 -14.52
N ASP A 127 -8.27 3.73 -15.35
CA ASP A 127 -9.55 3.71 -16.06
C ASP A 127 -9.53 2.79 -17.30
N LYS A 128 -8.42 2.09 -17.56
CA LYS A 128 -8.31 1.16 -18.69
C LYS A 128 -9.26 -0.02 -18.50
N PRO A 129 -9.96 -0.47 -19.55
CA PRO A 129 -10.83 -1.63 -19.46
C PRO A 129 -10.03 -2.89 -19.18
N LEU A 130 -10.57 -3.81 -18.37
CA LEU A 130 -9.95 -5.09 -18.11
C LEU A 130 -9.81 -5.92 -19.39
N ASN A 131 -8.73 -6.67 -19.49
CA ASN A 131 -8.56 -7.64 -20.55
C ASN A 131 -9.55 -8.81 -20.36
N LYS A 132 -10.68 -8.77 -21.10
CA LYS A 132 -11.76 -9.78 -21.03
C LYS A 132 -11.27 -11.21 -21.26
N LYS A 133 -10.19 -11.42 -22.03
CA LYS A 133 -9.63 -12.77 -22.29
C LYS A 133 -9.00 -13.37 -21.04
N THR A 134 -8.34 -12.57 -20.19
CA THR A 134 -7.71 -13.02 -18.96
C THR A 134 -8.74 -13.56 -17.97
N TYR A 135 -9.87 -12.89 -17.86
CA TYR A 135 -10.92 -13.21 -16.89
C TYR A 135 -12.10 -13.99 -17.48
N SER A 136 -11.98 -14.49 -18.71
CA SER A 136 -13.05 -15.24 -19.39
C SER A 136 -13.56 -16.43 -18.58
N GLY A 137 -14.87 -16.48 -18.35
CA GLY A 137 -15.55 -17.53 -17.59
C GLY A 137 -15.46 -17.40 -16.07
N LEU A 138 -15.01 -16.24 -15.56
CA LEU A 138 -15.06 -15.89 -14.14
C LEU A 138 -16.16 -14.85 -13.88
N LYS A 139 -16.70 -14.84 -12.65
CA LYS A 139 -17.62 -13.81 -12.19
C LYS A 139 -16.79 -12.63 -11.68
N VAL A 140 -16.51 -11.66 -12.54
CA VAL A 140 -15.64 -10.53 -12.23
C VAL A 140 -16.45 -9.30 -11.84
N CYS A 141 -16.01 -8.62 -10.79
CA CYS A 141 -16.40 -7.29 -10.40
C CYS A 141 -15.17 -6.39 -10.41
N GLU A 142 -15.21 -5.32 -11.17
CA GLU A 142 -14.17 -4.29 -11.16
C GLU A 142 -14.42 -3.37 -9.97
N VAL A 143 -13.41 -3.13 -9.16
CA VAL A 143 -13.46 -2.19 -8.04
C VAL A 143 -12.28 -1.23 -8.14
N THR A 144 -12.54 0.05 -7.92
CA THR A 144 -11.46 1.03 -7.87
C THR A 144 -10.58 0.79 -6.66
N ASN A 145 -9.26 0.91 -6.83
CA ASN A 145 -8.32 0.85 -5.72
C ASN A 145 -8.56 2.07 -4.81
N PRO A 146 -9.10 1.88 -3.60
CA PRO A 146 -9.48 3.00 -2.78
C PRO A 146 -8.25 3.61 -2.10
N ALA A 147 -8.34 4.90 -1.80
CA ALA A 147 -7.41 5.55 -0.88
C ALA A 147 -7.64 5.06 0.55
N VAL A 148 -6.58 4.72 1.25
CA VAL A 148 -6.59 4.53 2.71
C VAL A 148 -5.80 5.67 3.32
N TRP A 149 -6.47 6.55 4.04
CA TRP A 149 -5.83 7.74 4.60
C TRP A 149 -5.84 7.72 6.13
N VAL A 150 -4.91 8.44 6.69
CA VAL A 150 -4.91 8.82 8.10
C VAL A 150 -5.42 10.24 8.21
N GLU A 151 -6.19 10.54 9.24
CA GLU A 151 -6.51 11.92 9.56
C GLU A 151 -5.21 12.63 9.95
N HIS A 152 -4.69 13.34 8.97
CA HIS A 152 -3.41 14.00 9.05
C HIS A 152 -3.65 15.49 9.07
N TYR A 153 -2.98 16.19 9.90
CA TYR A 153 -2.95 17.62 10.02
C TYR A 153 -4.07 18.30 10.80
N ASN A 154 -3.69 18.59 12.00
CA ASN A 154 -4.10 19.85 12.60
C ASN A 154 -3.15 20.93 12.07
N TYR A 155 -3.52 21.64 10.98
CA TYR A 155 -2.79 22.82 10.48
C TYR A 155 -2.66 23.92 11.56
N ASN A 156 -3.46 23.82 12.63
CA ASN A 156 -3.41 24.69 13.80
C ASN A 156 -2.35 24.27 14.82
N LYS A 157 -1.60 23.17 14.60
CA LYS A 157 -0.45 22.86 15.42
C LYS A 157 0.65 23.86 15.10
N PRO A 158 1.00 24.79 16.03
CA PRO A 158 2.08 25.72 15.78
C PRO A 158 3.35 24.97 15.38
N ALA A 159 4.07 25.47 14.39
CA ALA A 159 5.34 24.88 13.93
C ALA A 159 6.38 24.70 15.08
N CYS A 160 6.24 25.42 16.17
CA CYS A 160 7.10 25.35 17.34
C CYS A 160 7.02 24.04 18.15
N PHE A 161 6.08 23.14 17.88
CA PHE A 161 5.97 21.86 18.58
C PHE A 161 6.56 20.67 17.83
N LYS A 162 6.96 20.81 16.57
CA LYS A 162 7.73 19.80 15.86
C LYS A 162 9.21 20.02 16.12
N LYS A 163 9.86 19.09 16.80
CA LYS A 163 11.31 19.12 16.98
C LYS A 163 12.07 18.92 15.67
N GLU A 164 11.45 18.26 14.69
CA GLU A 164 12.11 17.78 13.45
C GLU A 164 11.10 17.77 12.31
N ASN A 165 11.57 18.02 11.08
CA ASN A 165 10.80 17.89 9.86
C ASN A 165 11.13 16.55 9.19
N ASN A 166 10.12 15.84 8.71
CA ASN A 166 10.30 14.47 8.22
C ASN A 166 9.90 14.30 6.76
N ILE A 167 10.82 13.72 6.00
CA ILE A 167 10.54 13.16 4.67
C ILE A 167 10.38 11.65 4.83
N VAL A 168 9.30 11.09 4.32
CA VAL A 168 9.06 9.64 4.35
C VAL A 168 9.04 9.11 2.91
N ALA A 169 9.71 7.98 2.71
CA ALA A 169 9.69 7.24 1.45
C ALA A 169 9.44 5.76 1.74
N VAL A 170 8.51 5.13 1.01
CA VAL A 170 8.08 3.76 1.27
C VAL A 170 8.18 2.91 0.00
N GLY A 171 8.77 1.72 0.10
CA GLY A 171 8.81 0.80 -1.02
C GLY A 171 9.72 -0.40 -0.83
N LYS A 172 9.79 -1.25 -1.85
CA LYS A 172 10.78 -2.35 -1.87
C LYS A 172 12.17 -1.78 -2.07
N LEU A 173 13.13 -2.23 -1.26
CA LEU A 173 14.52 -1.80 -1.38
C LEU A 173 15.23 -2.63 -2.46
N VAL A 174 14.89 -2.35 -3.72
CA VAL A 174 15.51 -2.93 -4.92
C VAL A 174 15.96 -1.80 -5.84
N LYS A 175 16.80 -2.10 -6.82
CA LYS A 175 17.41 -1.10 -7.69
C LYS A 175 16.37 -0.24 -8.43
N GLU A 176 15.31 -0.87 -8.90
CA GLU A 176 14.23 -0.23 -9.67
C GLU A 176 13.38 0.74 -8.85
N SER A 177 13.51 0.70 -7.53
CA SER A 177 12.73 1.57 -6.62
C SER A 177 13.37 2.95 -6.39
N GLY A 178 14.56 3.22 -6.94
CA GLY A 178 15.19 4.55 -6.98
C GLY A 178 15.68 5.09 -5.63
N PHE A 179 15.73 4.28 -4.57
CA PHE A 179 16.22 4.73 -3.25
C PHE A 179 17.68 5.13 -3.23
N ASP A 180 18.49 4.59 -4.14
CA ASP A 180 19.87 5.02 -4.32
C ASP A 180 19.96 6.47 -4.82
N ASN A 181 19.10 6.87 -5.74
CA ASN A 181 19.02 8.24 -6.22
C ASN A 181 18.46 9.17 -5.13
N LEU A 182 17.45 8.74 -4.37
CA LEU A 182 16.93 9.49 -3.24
C LEU A 182 18.03 9.73 -2.17
N LEU A 183 18.86 8.75 -1.86
CA LEU A 183 19.97 8.93 -0.92
C LEU A 183 21.07 9.85 -1.45
N LYS A 184 21.36 9.85 -2.75
CA LYS A 184 22.29 10.83 -3.37
C LYS A 184 21.73 12.24 -3.26
N THR A 185 20.46 12.44 -3.61
CA THR A 185 19.73 13.69 -3.41
C THR A 185 19.83 14.15 -1.95
N TRP A 186 19.54 13.26 -1.01
CA TRP A 186 19.59 13.56 0.41
C TRP A 186 20.99 13.94 0.89
N ALA A 187 22.03 13.27 0.41
CA ALA A 187 23.41 13.59 0.75
C ALA A 187 23.82 15.02 0.33
N ARG A 188 23.17 15.58 -0.70
CA ARG A 188 23.36 16.99 -1.13
C ARG A 188 22.57 17.97 -0.27
N LEU A 189 21.36 17.59 0.15
CA LEU A 189 20.44 18.47 0.89
C LEU A 189 20.68 18.49 2.40
N ALA A 190 21.00 17.35 3.01
CA ALA A 190 21.12 17.22 4.46
C ALA A 190 22.08 18.22 5.13
N PRO A 191 23.25 18.59 4.54
CA PRO A 191 24.16 19.58 5.16
C PRO A 191 23.53 20.97 5.31
N ALA A 192 22.66 21.37 4.40
CA ALA A 192 21.98 22.68 4.45
C ALA A 192 20.67 22.61 5.28
N HIS A 193 20.13 21.43 5.52
CA HIS A 193 18.82 21.22 6.15
C HIS A 193 18.91 20.35 7.40
N THR A 194 19.69 20.77 8.37
CA THR A 194 20.05 20.01 9.59
C THR A 194 18.87 19.67 10.50
N THR A 195 17.70 20.28 10.33
CA THR A 195 16.45 20.00 11.07
C THR A 195 15.54 19.01 10.37
N TRP A 196 15.96 18.52 9.20
CA TRP A 196 15.18 17.57 8.41
C TRP A 196 15.73 16.16 8.55
N HIS A 197 14.82 15.17 8.51
CA HIS A 197 15.13 13.75 8.57
C HIS A 197 14.50 13.01 7.40
N LEU A 198 15.18 11.99 6.92
CA LEU A 198 14.68 11.06 5.89
C LEU A 198 14.46 9.69 6.50
N THR A 199 13.19 9.24 6.53
CA THR A 199 12.83 7.88 6.93
C THR A 199 12.48 7.04 5.70
N ILE A 200 13.24 6.01 5.43
CA ILE A 200 12.99 5.03 4.36
C ILE A 200 12.35 3.79 4.97
N VAL A 201 11.15 3.44 4.50
CA VAL A 201 10.40 2.27 4.98
C VAL A 201 10.46 1.17 3.94
N GLY A 202 11.05 0.04 4.28
CA GLY A 202 11.10 -1.07 3.35
C GLY A 202 12.07 -2.18 3.69
N ASP A 203 11.99 -3.25 2.90
CA ASP A 203 12.94 -4.35 2.89
C ASP A 203 13.22 -4.78 1.45
N GLY A 204 14.38 -5.37 1.23
CA GLY A 204 14.78 -5.86 -0.09
C GLY A 204 16.26 -6.11 -0.20
N THR A 205 16.69 -6.62 -1.35
CA THR A 205 18.08 -7.01 -1.64
C THR A 205 19.05 -5.82 -1.64
N GLY A 206 18.55 -4.60 -1.87
CA GLY A 206 19.33 -3.37 -1.87
C GLY A 206 19.60 -2.77 -0.48
N LYS A 207 18.93 -3.25 0.59
CA LYS A 207 19.02 -2.67 1.94
C LYS A 207 20.44 -2.48 2.44
N THR A 208 21.26 -3.50 2.31
CA THR A 208 22.67 -3.45 2.76
C THR A 208 23.49 -2.41 1.99
N ALA A 209 23.23 -2.24 0.69
CA ALA A 209 23.92 -1.23 -0.12
C ALA A 209 23.51 0.19 0.30
N LEU A 210 22.21 0.42 0.56
CA LEU A 210 21.71 1.70 1.05
C LEU A 210 22.28 2.04 2.43
N GLN A 211 22.33 1.08 3.35
CA GLN A 211 22.97 1.26 4.68
C GLN A 211 24.45 1.64 4.56
N LYS A 212 25.20 0.95 3.67
CA LYS A 212 26.60 1.30 3.41
C LYS A 212 26.74 2.72 2.85
N PHE A 213 25.83 3.13 1.96
CA PHE A 213 25.83 4.50 1.42
C PHE A 213 25.60 5.54 2.53
N ILE A 214 24.62 5.33 3.42
CA ILE A 214 24.33 6.18 4.57
C ILE A 214 25.58 6.34 5.45
N THR A 215 26.24 5.23 5.78
CA THR A 215 27.45 5.26 6.61
C THR A 215 28.61 5.98 5.92
N LYS A 216 28.85 5.68 4.63
CA LYS A 216 29.95 6.28 3.85
C LYS A 216 29.79 7.80 3.72
N ASN A 217 28.58 8.31 3.64
CA ASN A 217 28.29 9.73 3.45
C ASN A 217 27.92 10.45 4.77
N HIS A 218 28.15 9.82 5.94
CA HIS A 218 27.88 10.38 7.26
C HIS A 218 26.44 10.86 7.49
N LEU A 219 25.47 10.16 6.91
CA LEU A 219 24.04 10.53 6.98
C LEU A 219 23.28 9.90 8.15
N GLN A 220 23.95 9.16 9.05
CA GLN A 220 23.29 8.38 10.11
C GLN A 220 22.47 9.24 11.09
N ALA A 221 22.87 10.50 11.27
CA ALA A 221 22.16 11.42 12.16
C ALA A 221 20.82 11.92 11.56
N SER A 222 20.68 11.90 10.23
CA SER A 222 19.52 12.46 9.52
C SER A 222 18.77 11.44 8.65
N THR A 223 19.16 10.15 8.71
CA THR A 223 18.57 9.13 7.83
C THR A 223 18.44 7.80 8.56
N GLU A 224 17.26 7.19 8.48
CA GLU A 224 17.03 5.83 8.96
C GLU A 224 16.34 4.95 7.92
N ILE A 225 16.59 3.63 8.00
CA ILE A 225 15.86 2.62 7.24
C ILE A 225 15.12 1.73 8.22
N VAL A 226 13.80 1.82 8.22
CA VAL A 226 12.92 1.02 9.08
C VAL A 226 12.31 -0.16 8.30
N PRO A 227 12.03 -1.29 8.96
CA PRO A 227 11.47 -2.46 8.32
C PRO A 227 10.10 -2.21 7.68
N ALA A 228 9.78 -2.95 6.61
CA ALA A 228 8.49 -2.90 5.92
C ALA A 228 7.26 -3.25 6.81
N GLN A 229 7.49 -3.90 7.96
CA GLN A 229 6.43 -4.22 8.94
C GLN A 229 6.15 -3.08 9.93
N THR A 230 6.85 -1.95 9.82
CA THR A 230 6.58 -0.76 10.62
C THR A 230 5.19 -0.22 10.26
N ASP A 231 4.49 0.34 11.23
CA ASP A 231 3.22 1.03 10.98
C ASP A 231 3.44 2.25 10.09
N VAL A 232 3.22 2.05 8.79
CA VAL A 232 3.44 3.08 7.77
C VAL A 232 2.53 4.29 8.00
N TYR A 233 1.28 4.05 8.43
CA TYR A 233 0.33 5.14 8.63
C TYR A 233 0.71 6.05 9.80
N SER A 234 1.30 5.50 10.85
CA SER A 234 1.90 6.32 11.92
C SER A 234 3.03 7.19 11.40
N LEU A 235 3.86 6.68 10.51
CA LEU A 235 4.94 7.45 9.89
C LEU A 235 4.40 8.53 8.96
N LEU A 236 3.43 8.18 8.09
CA LEU A 236 2.76 9.16 7.23
C LEU A 236 2.11 10.29 8.04
N ARG A 237 1.49 9.98 9.20
CA ARG A 237 0.89 10.98 10.08
C ARG A 237 1.90 12.01 10.60
N ASN A 238 3.14 11.61 10.78
CA ASN A 238 4.20 12.46 11.34
C ASN A 238 5.14 13.03 10.26
N ALA A 239 4.91 12.71 8.98
CA ALA A 239 5.70 13.23 7.87
C ALA A 239 5.27 14.64 7.44
N ASP A 240 6.15 15.35 6.76
CA ASP A 240 5.90 16.65 6.15
C ASP A 240 5.94 16.61 4.63
N ILE A 241 6.68 15.64 4.07
CA ILE A 241 6.82 15.40 2.63
C ILE A 241 6.87 13.90 2.40
N PHE A 242 6.21 13.45 1.33
CA PHE A 242 6.34 12.09 0.82
C PHE A 242 7.21 12.06 -0.42
N ALA A 243 8.30 11.30 -0.37
CA ALA A 243 9.19 11.09 -1.51
C ALA A 243 8.91 9.75 -2.18
N TYR A 244 8.63 9.76 -3.48
CA TYR A 244 8.34 8.57 -4.27
C TYR A 244 9.33 8.42 -5.44
N PRO A 245 10.53 7.88 -5.17
CA PRO A 245 11.63 7.86 -6.15
C PRO A 245 11.55 6.71 -7.14
N ALA A 246 10.46 5.91 -7.14
CA ALA A 246 10.35 4.70 -7.92
C ALA A 246 10.47 4.95 -9.43
N LEU A 247 11.41 4.26 -10.07
CA LEU A 247 11.75 4.44 -11.49
C LEU A 247 10.75 3.74 -12.42
N ASN A 248 10.19 2.62 -11.96
CA ASN A 248 9.21 1.84 -12.72
C ASN A 248 8.24 1.14 -11.76
N PRO A 249 7.36 1.89 -11.09
CA PRO A 249 6.41 1.31 -10.18
C PRO A 249 5.32 0.56 -10.96
N ALA A 250 5.01 -0.66 -10.52
CA ALA A 250 3.84 -1.39 -11.02
C ALA A 250 2.53 -0.81 -10.45
N GLU A 251 2.61 -0.23 -9.27
CA GLU A 251 1.47 0.29 -8.49
C GLU A 251 1.92 1.54 -7.73
N ALA A 252 1.01 2.48 -7.53
CA ALA A 252 1.27 3.71 -6.77
C ALA A 252 0.36 3.84 -5.52
N ASP A 253 -0.02 2.72 -4.92
CA ASP A 253 -0.97 2.67 -3.80
C ASP A 253 -0.53 3.51 -2.61
N ILE A 254 0.74 3.38 -2.22
CA ILE A 254 1.26 4.14 -1.09
C ILE A 254 1.38 5.64 -1.39
N LEU A 255 1.58 6.00 -2.66
CA LEU A 255 1.53 7.39 -3.08
C LEU A 255 0.11 7.94 -2.96
N LEU A 256 -0.89 7.17 -3.41
CA LEU A 256 -2.31 7.53 -3.25
C LEU A 256 -2.67 7.73 -1.77
N ASP A 257 -2.25 6.82 -0.89
CA ASP A 257 -2.52 6.92 0.55
C ASP A 257 -1.83 8.14 1.18
N ALA A 258 -0.58 8.41 0.81
CA ALA A 258 0.15 9.58 1.31
C ALA A 258 -0.53 10.89 0.87
N MET A 259 -0.94 10.98 -0.40
CA MET A 259 -1.64 12.15 -0.94
C MET A 259 -3.02 12.34 -0.30
N ALA A 260 -3.81 11.28 -0.18
CA ALA A 260 -5.10 11.30 0.51
C ALA A 260 -4.97 11.68 1.99
N SER A 261 -3.81 11.37 2.59
CA SER A 261 -3.43 11.76 3.97
C SER A 261 -2.89 13.20 4.06
N LYS A 262 -3.08 14.04 3.06
CA LYS A 262 -2.62 15.44 3.01
C LYS A 262 -1.09 15.60 3.04
N LEU A 263 -0.34 14.68 2.44
CA LEU A 263 1.10 14.86 2.27
C LEU A 263 1.41 15.43 0.89
N PRO A 264 2.16 16.54 0.82
CA PRO A 264 2.74 16.98 -0.45
C PRO A 264 3.76 15.92 -0.91
N CYS A 265 3.76 15.58 -2.19
CA CYS A 265 4.64 14.55 -2.71
C CYS A 265 5.59 15.08 -3.78
N VAL A 266 6.79 14.48 -3.85
CA VAL A 266 7.69 14.53 -4.99
C VAL A 266 7.81 13.11 -5.54
N ALA A 267 7.47 12.90 -6.80
CA ALA A 267 7.43 11.58 -7.40
C ALA A 267 8.14 11.55 -8.77
N CYS A 268 8.85 10.45 -9.06
CA CYS A 268 9.36 10.19 -10.41
C CYS A 268 8.23 9.88 -11.38
N GLU A 269 8.32 10.44 -12.59
CA GLU A 269 7.31 10.27 -13.63
C GLU A 269 7.11 8.80 -14.01
N SER A 270 5.88 8.36 -14.04
CA SER A 270 5.46 7.03 -14.54
C SER A 270 3.95 7.02 -14.76
N ALA A 271 3.45 6.05 -15.52
CA ALA A 271 2.01 5.97 -15.80
C ALA A 271 1.13 5.87 -14.53
N PRO A 272 1.47 5.09 -13.49
CA PRO A 272 0.71 5.11 -12.23
C PRO A 272 0.80 6.44 -11.48
N VAL A 273 1.94 7.15 -11.55
CA VAL A 273 2.12 8.45 -10.90
C VAL A 273 1.30 9.53 -11.60
N THR A 274 1.38 9.62 -12.93
CA THR A 274 0.64 10.64 -13.71
C THR A 274 -0.88 10.45 -13.68
N ALA A 275 -1.36 9.26 -13.31
CA ALA A 275 -2.79 9.02 -13.05
C ALA A 275 -3.28 9.68 -11.75
N LEU A 276 -2.38 9.90 -10.78
CA LEU A 276 -2.69 10.46 -9.46
C LEU A 276 -2.23 11.90 -9.31
N VAL A 277 -1.04 12.22 -9.84
CA VAL A 277 -0.38 13.50 -9.63
C VAL A 277 -0.54 14.41 -10.84
N SER A 278 -1.09 15.59 -10.60
CA SER A 278 -1.06 16.73 -11.53
C SER A 278 0.05 17.66 -11.10
N ASN A 279 1.14 17.70 -11.90
CA ASN A 279 2.37 18.44 -11.54
C ASN A 279 2.10 19.90 -11.17
N GLY A 280 2.63 20.34 -10.04
CA GLY A 280 2.48 21.70 -9.52
C GLY A 280 1.10 22.01 -8.91
N ILE A 281 0.13 21.09 -8.98
CA ILE A 281 -1.22 21.25 -8.43
C ILE A 281 -1.39 20.45 -7.14
N ASN A 282 -1.26 19.13 -7.18
CA ASN A 282 -1.44 18.24 -6.03
C ASN A 282 -0.18 17.44 -5.67
N GLY A 283 0.94 17.74 -6.33
CA GLY A 283 2.26 17.13 -6.11
C GLY A 283 3.26 17.64 -7.13
N LEU A 284 4.50 17.22 -7.02
CA LEU A 284 5.57 17.52 -7.97
C LEU A 284 6.00 16.25 -8.69
N ILE A 285 6.05 16.29 -10.01
CA ILE A 285 6.57 15.21 -10.86
C ILE A 285 7.93 15.62 -11.38
N VAL A 286 8.88 14.69 -11.33
CA VAL A 286 10.22 14.86 -11.87
C VAL A 286 10.56 13.72 -12.84
N ASN A 287 11.44 13.98 -13.78
CA ASN A 287 11.86 12.97 -14.74
C ASN A 287 12.57 11.80 -14.07
N VAL A 288 12.35 10.61 -14.61
CA VAL A 288 12.96 9.37 -14.12
C VAL A 288 14.48 9.39 -14.31
N GLY A 289 15.23 9.10 -13.25
CA GLY A 289 16.68 8.93 -13.31
C GLY A 289 17.49 10.22 -13.25
N GLU A 290 16.85 11.37 -13.25
CA GLU A 290 17.51 12.65 -13.09
C GLU A 290 17.56 13.05 -11.60
N GLU A 291 18.78 13.17 -11.06
CA GLU A 291 19.00 13.50 -9.63
C GLU A 291 18.69 14.98 -9.34
N GLU A 292 19.09 15.88 -10.24
CA GLU A 292 18.96 17.31 -10.03
C GLU A 292 17.51 17.80 -9.90
N PRO A 293 16.57 17.44 -10.79
CA PRO A 293 15.17 17.83 -10.64
C PRO A 293 14.54 17.33 -9.36
N PHE A 294 14.87 16.10 -8.89
CA PHE A 294 14.39 15.57 -7.63
C PHE A 294 14.95 16.36 -6.45
N THR A 295 16.23 16.76 -6.53
CA THR A 295 16.88 17.59 -5.51
C THR A 295 16.21 18.95 -5.40
N VAL A 296 16.00 19.63 -6.53
CA VAL A 296 15.34 20.95 -6.59
C VAL A 296 13.91 20.89 -6.04
N ALA A 297 13.14 19.87 -6.45
CA ALA A 297 11.76 19.71 -5.99
C ALA A 297 11.65 19.43 -4.49
N LEU A 298 12.55 18.62 -3.92
CA LEU A 298 12.60 18.38 -2.48
C LEU A 298 13.01 19.63 -1.72
N ASP A 299 14.08 20.31 -2.16
CA ASP A 299 14.57 21.56 -1.55
C ASP A 299 13.48 22.62 -1.51
N GLU A 300 12.76 22.81 -2.63
CA GLU A 300 11.63 23.72 -2.70
C GLU A 300 10.56 23.42 -1.66
N LEU A 301 10.19 22.16 -1.51
CA LEU A 301 9.20 21.76 -0.49
C LEU A 301 9.76 21.87 0.94
N MET A 302 11.05 21.67 1.15
CA MET A 302 11.66 21.83 2.48
C MET A 302 11.66 23.27 2.96
N VAL A 303 11.89 24.22 2.07
CA VAL A 303 11.95 25.66 2.42
C VAL A 303 10.59 26.37 2.34
N ASN A 304 9.70 25.94 1.42
CA ASN A 304 8.44 26.63 1.14
C ASN A 304 7.24 25.96 1.82
N TRP A 305 6.96 26.34 3.07
CA TRP A 305 5.81 25.83 3.81
C TRP A 305 4.47 26.10 3.10
N GLY A 306 4.28 27.29 2.52
CA GLY A 306 3.04 27.65 1.82
C GLY A 306 2.77 26.74 0.62
N LYS A 307 3.81 26.40 -0.14
CA LYS A 307 3.71 25.43 -1.25
C LYS A 307 3.36 24.02 -0.75
N ARG A 308 3.99 23.56 0.35
CA ARG A 308 3.61 22.27 0.97
C ARG A 308 2.13 22.23 1.31
N VAL A 309 1.60 23.26 1.97
CA VAL A 309 0.18 23.34 2.35
C VAL A 309 -0.71 23.34 1.12
N GLY A 310 -0.42 24.15 0.11
CA GLY A 310 -1.21 24.22 -1.12
C GLY A 310 -1.32 22.87 -1.82
N LEU A 311 -0.18 22.21 -2.05
CA LEU A 311 -0.16 20.87 -2.67
C LEU A 311 -0.87 19.83 -1.82
N ALA A 312 -0.72 19.86 -0.49
CA ALA A 312 -1.35 18.92 0.43
C ALA A 312 -2.88 19.03 0.45
N VAL A 313 -3.42 20.23 0.38
CA VAL A 313 -4.88 20.48 0.28
C VAL A 313 -5.42 19.88 -1.00
N GLU A 314 -4.78 20.16 -2.14
CA GLU A 314 -5.23 19.61 -3.42
C GLU A 314 -5.04 18.07 -3.49
N ALA A 315 -3.94 17.54 -2.96
CA ALA A 315 -3.69 16.10 -2.88
C ALA A 315 -4.80 15.37 -2.09
N SER A 316 -5.26 15.96 -0.99
CA SER A 316 -6.28 15.34 -0.13
C SER A 316 -7.63 15.11 -0.81
N LYS A 317 -7.92 15.80 -1.92
CA LYS A 317 -9.16 15.60 -2.70
C LYS A 317 -9.21 14.22 -3.38
N LEU A 318 -8.08 13.52 -3.46
CA LEU A 318 -8.03 12.15 -3.98
C LEU A 318 -8.86 11.16 -3.13
N LYS A 319 -9.05 11.41 -1.84
CA LYS A 319 -9.95 10.60 -1.00
C LYS A 319 -11.38 10.59 -1.53
N ASP A 320 -11.85 11.71 -2.10
CA ASP A 320 -13.20 11.85 -2.64
C ASP A 320 -13.32 11.18 -4.02
N LYS A 321 -12.22 11.13 -4.79
CA LYS A 321 -12.14 10.43 -6.07
C LYS A 321 -11.98 8.91 -5.91
N TYR A 322 -11.35 8.45 -4.82
CA TYR A 322 -11.07 7.05 -4.54
C TYR A 322 -11.65 6.64 -3.17
N PRO A 323 -12.99 6.69 -2.99
CA PRO A 323 -13.62 6.47 -1.69
C PRO A 323 -13.51 5.02 -1.26
N PHE A 324 -13.15 4.81 0.02
CA PHE A 324 -13.05 3.47 0.60
C PHE A 324 -14.42 2.82 0.82
N GLU A 325 -15.45 3.63 0.99
CA GLU A 325 -16.84 3.20 1.21
C GLU A 325 -17.37 2.34 0.06
N ASP A 326 -17.16 2.74 -1.20
CA ASP A 326 -17.58 1.98 -2.38
C ASP A 326 -16.90 0.62 -2.45
N PHE A 327 -15.63 0.56 -2.07
CA PHE A 327 -14.88 -0.68 -1.97
C PHE A 327 -15.49 -1.60 -0.91
N VAL A 328 -15.77 -1.09 0.28
CA VAL A 328 -16.43 -1.85 1.36
C VAL A 328 -17.81 -2.33 0.94
N CYS A 329 -18.61 -1.48 0.31
CA CYS A 329 -19.97 -1.82 -0.15
C CYS A 329 -19.95 -2.97 -1.16
N ALA A 330 -18.98 -2.98 -2.10
CA ALA A 330 -18.85 -4.05 -3.09
C ALA A 330 -18.62 -5.44 -2.43
N PHE A 331 -17.83 -5.50 -1.37
CA PHE A 331 -17.60 -6.74 -0.62
C PHE A 331 -18.77 -7.08 0.31
N ALA A 332 -19.34 -6.09 0.99
CA ALA A 332 -20.43 -6.30 1.93
C ALA A 332 -21.68 -6.89 1.24
N GLN A 333 -21.96 -6.49 -0.01
CA GLN A 333 -23.07 -7.05 -0.81
C GLN A 333 -23.02 -8.57 -1.00
N LEU A 334 -21.85 -9.20 -0.88
CA LEU A 334 -21.72 -10.66 -0.95
C LEU A 334 -22.07 -11.38 0.37
N LEU A 335 -22.15 -10.61 1.46
CA LEU A 335 -22.30 -11.14 2.82
C LEU A 335 -23.76 -11.10 3.29
N TYR A 336 -24.62 -10.40 2.55
CA TYR A 336 -26.07 -10.37 2.74
C TYR A 336 -26.76 -11.28 1.72
#